data_6f5becfcad700aaf1272eb1874b6c13e
#
_entry.id   6f5becfcad700aaf1272eb1874b6c13e
#
_cell.length_a   1.000
_cell.length_b   1.000
_cell.length_c   1.000
_cell.angle_alpha   90.00
_cell.angle_beta   90.00
_cell.angle_gamma   90.00
#
_symmetry.space_group_name_H-M   'P 1'
#
loop_
_entity.id
_entity.type
_entity.pdbx_description
1 polymer ?
#
loop_
_entity_poly.entity_id
_entity_poly.type
_entity_poly.pdbx_seq_one_letter_code
_entity_poly.pdbx_strand_id
1 'polypeptide(L)'
;MYARKPEWLKLKYTETSHSEVSLLMKRYSLNTVCREANCPNLGECYKKGTATFMILGSRCTRNCPFCNVESGSPLAPDPAEPEHVAKAVEKLRLKYSVITSVTRDDLPDEGAAHFAHTIRAIKSLCPDVKVEVLIPDMHAKPELLDIVLSAKPDVLNHNMETVERLYATVRPQAKYRRSLDVLRYAKKTYASVTKTGIMVGLGETEDEVFKLMDDVLDTGCDILTIGQYLRPTPNHIAVAEYVHPDQFKKYKETGMQKGFRYVASAPFVRSSYNAAEAFLCGSL
;
A
#
# COMPACT_ATOMS: atom_id res chain seq x y z
N MET A 1 -14.83 -17.84 20.23
CA MET A 1 -14.72 -18.83 19.10
C MET A 1 -14.30 -18.05 17.87
N TYR A 2 -13.19 -18.40 17.20
CA TYR A 2 -12.80 -17.68 15.96
C TYR A 2 -13.77 -18.03 14.84
N ALA A 3 -14.32 -17.02 14.16
CA ALA A 3 -15.17 -17.26 13.01
C ALA A 3 -14.36 -18.00 11.92
N ARG A 4 -14.87 -19.11 11.44
CA ARG A 4 -14.23 -19.90 10.37
C ARG A 4 -14.26 -19.09 9.08
N LYS A 5 -13.12 -19.01 8.36
CA LYS A 5 -13.07 -18.35 7.05
C LYS A 5 -14.12 -18.96 6.10
N PRO A 6 -15.00 -18.14 5.50
CA PRO A 6 -15.98 -18.61 4.52
C PRO A 6 -15.29 -19.09 3.24
N GLU A 7 -16.02 -19.81 2.38
CA GLU A 7 -15.49 -20.42 1.16
C GLU A 7 -14.85 -19.40 0.21
N TRP A 8 -15.45 -18.20 0.06
CA TRP A 8 -14.93 -17.13 -0.80
C TRP A 8 -13.61 -16.52 -0.33
N LEU A 9 -13.14 -16.85 0.87
CA LEU A 9 -11.84 -16.42 1.41
C LEU A 9 -10.81 -17.56 1.48
N LYS A 10 -11.08 -18.68 0.82
CA LYS A 10 -10.12 -19.78 0.71
C LYS A 10 -9.34 -19.66 -0.58
N LEU A 11 -8.02 -19.61 -0.48
CA LEU A 11 -7.10 -19.64 -1.60
C LEU A 11 -6.29 -20.94 -1.59
N LYS A 12 -5.93 -21.43 -2.76
CA LYS A 12 -4.97 -22.53 -2.90
C LYS A 12 -3.57 -21.98 -2.65
N TYR A 13 -2.82 -22.66 -1.81
CA TYR A 13 -1.40 -22.34 -1.62
C TYR A 13 -0.64 -22.58 -2.92
N THR A 14 0.26 -21.66 -3.26
CA THR A 14 1.18 -21.78 -4.40
C THR A 14 2.60 -21.59 -3.88
N GLU A 15 3.45 -22.59 -4.14
CA GLU A 15 4.87 -22.50 -3.81
C GLU A 15 5.54 -21.42 -4.67
N THR A 16 6.33 -20.55 -4.03
CA THR A 16 6.99 -19.41 -4.70
C THR A 16 8.50 -19.33 -4.43
N SER A 17 9.05 -20.26 -3.65
CA SER A 17 10.48 -20.24 -3.23
C SER A 17 11.45 -20.21 -4.41
N HIS A 18 11.09 -20.85 -5.53
CA HIS A 18 11.86 -20.90 -6.76
C HIS A 18 11.38 -19.95 -7.85
N SER A 19 10.44 -19.04 -7.56
CA SER A 19 10.03 -18.03 -8.53
C SER A 19 11.17 -17.07 -8.84
N GLU A 20 11.18 -16.53 -10.07
CA GLU A 20 12.16 -15.52 -10.49
C GLU A 20 12.19 -14.33 -9.52
N VAL A 21 11.01 -13.88 -9.07
CA VAL A 21 10.90 -12.81 -8.06
C VAL A 21 11.63 -13.18 -6.78
N SER A 22 11.40 -14.40 -6.22
CA SER A 22 12.07 -14.83 -4.99
C SER A 22 13.58 -14.90 -5.12
N LEU A 23 14.08 -15.37 -6.26
CA LEU A 23 15.52 -15.47 -6.54
C LEU A 23 16.17 -14.08 -6.65
N LEU A 24 15.49 -13.13 -7.32
CA LEU A 24 15.98 -11.75 -7.43
C LEU A 24 15.95 -11.01 -6.09
N MET A 25 14.88 -11.16 -5.29
CA MET A 25 14.82 -10.59 -3.94
C MET A 25 15.99 -11.09 -3.08
N LYS A 26 16.26 -12.38 -3.14
CA LYS A 26 17.40 -12.97 -2.41
C LYS A 26 18.75 -12.47 -2.93
N ARG A 27 18.92 -12.40 -4.26
CA ARG A 27 20.17 -11.96 -4.91
C ARG A 27 20.54 -10.52 -4.57
N TYR A 28 19.55 -9.63 -4.51
CA TYR A 28 19.74 -8.20 -4.26
C TYR A 28 19.47 -7.79 -2.81
N SER A 29 19.23 -8.76 -1.91
CA SER A 29 18.90 -8.51 -0.50
C SER A 29 17.69 -7.58 -0.32
N LEU A 30 16.67 -7.71 -1.17
CA LEU A 30 15.48 -6.88 -1.17
C LEU A 30 14.33 -7.50 -0.39
N ASN A 31 13.50 -6.65 0.21
CA ASN A 31 12.27 -7.05 0.89
C ASN A 31 11.05 -6.78 0.03
N THR A 32 9.97 -7.52 0.27
CA THR A 32 8.66 -7.26 -0.34
C THR A 32 7.58 -7.28 0.73
N VAL A 33 6.67 -6.31 0.69
CA VAL A 33 5.50 -6.33 1.57
C VAL A 33 4.63 -7.58 1.31
N CYS A 34 4.71 -8.17 0.12
CA CYS A 34 4.00 -9.40 -0.21
C CYS A 34 4.39 -10.55 0.72
N ARG A 35 5.67 -10.67 1.07
CA ARG A 35 6.19 -11.66 2.01
C ARG A 35 5.99 -11.22 3.46
N GLU A 36 6.45 -10.02 3.80
CA GLU A 36 6.44 -9.52 5.17
C GLU A 36 5.02 -9.36 5.74
N ALA A 37 4.06 -8.93 4.91
CA ALA A 37 2.66 -8.82 5.30
C ALA A 37 1.87 -10.13 5.15
N ASN A 38 2.52 -11.25 4.80
CA ASN A 38 1.85 -12.55 4.56
C ASN A 38 0.65 -12.42 3.60
N CYS A 39 0.89 -11.75 2.46
CA CYS A 39 -0.15 -11.37 1.51
C CYS A 39 -0.80 -12.62 0.87
N PRO A 40 -2.14 -12.74 0.86
CA PRO A 40 -2.84 -13.87 0.27
C PRO A 40 -2.61 -13.99 -1.25
N ASN A 41 -2.27 -12.89 -1.93
CA ASN A 41 -2.05 -12.86 -3.38
C ASN A 41 -0.59 -13.14 -3.78
N LEU A 42 0.31 -13.40 -2.82
CA LEU A 42 1.75 -13.58 -3.09
C LEU A 42 2.01 -14.60 -4.19
N GLY A 43 1.37 -15.78 -4.12
CA GLY A 43 1.55 -16.84 -5.10
C GLY A 43 1.17 -16.43 -6.52
N GLU A 44 0.06 -15.73 -6.68
CA GLU A 44 -0.40 -15.21 -7.97
C GLU A 44 0.52 -14.11 -8.51
N CYS A 45 0.86 -13.13 -7.68
CA CYS A 45 1.72 -12.01 -8.07
C CYS A 45 3.11 -12.49 -8.47
N TYR A 46 3.72 -13.37 -7.69
CA TYR A 46 5.05 -13.90 -7.99
C TYR A 46 5.08 -14.77 -9.25
N LYS A 47 4.00 -15.52 -9.51
CA LYS A 47 3.85 -16.27 -10.77
C LYS A 47 3.72 -15.34 -11.99
N LYS A 48 3.12 -14.17 -11.81
CA LYS A 48 3.04 -13.10 -12.82
C LYS A 48 4.31 -12.26 -12.93
N GLY A 49 5.36 -12.58 -12.18
CA GLY A 49 6.61 -11.83 -12.16
C GLY A 49 6.51 -10.45 -11.48
N THR A 50 5.49 -10.23 -10.63
CA THR A 50 5.28 -8.93 -9.97
C THR A 50 5.43 -9.01 -8.47
N ALA A 51 5.91 -7.92 -7.85
CA ALA A 51 6.01 -7.75 -6.41
C ALA A 51 5.88 -6.28 -6.04
N THR A 52 5.52 -6.01 -4.77
CA THR A 52 5.63 -4.68 -4.18
C THR A 52 6.91 -4.65 -3.36
N PHE A 53 7.87 -3.85 -3.80
CA PHE A 53 9.14 -3.70 -3.10
C PHE A 53 8.92 -2.94 -1.79
N MET A 54 9.56 -3.40 -0.72
CA MET A 54 9.52 -2.76 0.59
C MET A 54 10.92 -2.31 0.94
N ILE A 55 11.17 -1.01 0.87
CA ILE A 55 12.45 -0.36 1.11
C ILE A 55 12.63 0.05 2.57
N LEU A 56 13.83 0.50 2.93
CA LEU A 56 14.22 0.95 4.27
C LEU A 56 14.29 -0.18 5.30
N GLY A 57 14.46 -1.42 4.83
CA GLY A 57 14.61 -2.61 5.66
C GLY A 57 13.29 -3.35 5.92
N SER A 58 13.30 -4.25 6.92
CA SER A 58 12.18 -5.14 7.26
C SER A 58 11.53 -4.84 8.61
N ARG A 59 12.06 -3.89 9.40
CA ARG A 59 11.53 -3.51 10.71
C ARG A 59 10.95 -2.12 10.70
N CYS A 60 9.72 -2.00 11.22
CA CYS A 60 8.97 -0.75 11.27
C CYS A 60 9.11 -0.11 12.67
N THR A 61 9.25 1.21 12.74
CA THR A 61 9.23 1.94 14.02
C THR A 61 7.84 1.99 14.64
N ARG A 62 6.78 1.71 13.86
CA ARG A 62 5.39 1.68 14.33
C ARG A 62 4.91 0.25 14.51
N ASN A 63 4.00 0.08 15.48
CA ASN A 63 3.38 -1.21 15.81
C ASN A 63 1.87 -1.15 15.59
N CYS A 64 1.45 -1.13 14.33
CA CYS A 64 0.03 -1.16 13.98
C CYS A 64 -0.53 -2.57 14.21
N PRO A 65 -1.55 -2.77 15.06
CA PRO A 65 -2.02 -4.10 15.45
C PRO A 65 -2.66 -4.94 14.33
N PHE A 66 -2.85 -4.38 13.14
CA PHE A 66 -3.32 -5.11 11.95
C PHE A 66 -2.18 -5.64 11.07
N CYS A 67 -0.97 -5.08 11.20
CA CYS A 67 0.13 -5.23 10.26
C CYS A 67 1.06 -6.38 10.68
N ASN A 68 1.41 -7.26 9.74
CA ASN A 68 2.33 -8.38 10.00
C ASN A 68 3.81 -8.02 9.83
N VAL A 69 4.13 -6.80 9.40
CA VAL A 69 5.53 -6.35 9.32
C VAL A 69 6.11 -6.25 10.72
N GLU A 70 7.31 -6.78 10.92
CA GLU A 70 7.98 -6.79 12.23
C GLU A 70 8.18 -5.34 12.72
N SER A 71 7.79 -5.09 13.98
CA SER A 71 8.05 -3.80 14.65
C SER A 71 9.30 -3.88 15.51
N GLY A 72 10.03 -2.77 15.61
CA GLY A 72 11.25 -2.72 16.43
C GLY A 72 12.20 -1.63 15.98
N SER A 73 13.46 -1.74 16.41
CA SER A 73 14.51 -0.82 15.98
C SER A 73 15.08 -1.24 14.62
N PRO A 74 14.88 -0.44 13.55
CA PRO A 74 15.41 -0.74 12.24
C PRO A 74 16.95 -0.57 12.20
N LEU A 75 17.59 -1.26 11.27
CA LEU A 75 19.00 -1.00 10.92
C LEU A 75 19.12 0.29 10.10
N ALA A 76 20.35 0.79 9.93
CA ALA A 76 20.63 1.89 9.01
C ALA A 76 20.14 1.52 7.59
N PRO A 77 19.60 2.49 6.82
CA PRO A 77 19.24 2.25 5.43
C PRO A 77 20.43 1.80 4.59
N ASP A 78 20.23 0.80 3.75
CA ASP A 78 21.27 0.37 2.79
C ASP A 78 21.35 1.40 1.64
N PRO A 79 22.48 2.11 1.47
CA PRO A 79 22.61 3.09 0.39
C PRO A 79 22.56 2.47 -1.02
N ALA A 80 22.76 1.16 -1.17
CA ALA A 80 22.70 0.46 -2.44
C ALA A 80 21.27 -0.06 -2.78
N GLU A 81 20.34 0.00 -1.83
CA GLU A 81 18.97 -0.51 -2.03
C GLU A 81 18.25 0.14 -3.22
N PRO A 82 18.33 1.47 -3.46
CA PRO A 82 17.69 2.11 -4.62
C PRO A 82 18.12 1.52 -5.97
N GLU A 83 19.43 1.31 -6.18
CA GLU A 83 19.97 0.70 -7.39
C GLU A 83 19.62 -0.79 -7.50
N HIS A 84 19.59 -1.50 -6.38
CA HIS A 84 19.17 -2.90 -6.34
C HIS A 84 17.70 -3.05 -6.73
N VAL A 85 16.82 -2.17 -6.27
CA VAL A 85 15.41 -2.13 -6.67
C VAL A 85 15.29 -1.84 -8.17
N ALA A 86 16.01 -0.83 -8.69
CA ALA A 86 15.99 -0.51 -10.12
C ALA A 86 16.44 -1.70 -10.99
N LYS A 87 17.51 -2.41 -10.60
CA LYS A 87 17.97 -3.61 -11.29
C LYS A 87 16.94 -4.76 -11.22
N ALA A 88 16.25 -4.92 -10.10
CA ALA A 88 15.19 -5.92 -9.99
C ALA A 88 14.00 -5.58 -10.91
N VAL A 89 13.60 -4.31 -10.97
CA VAL A 89 12.55 -3.81 -11.88
C VAL A 89 12.93 -4.10 -13.35
N GLU A 90 14.17 -3.82 -13.75
CA GLU A 90 14.70 -4.12 -15.09
C GLU A 90 14.66 -5.62 -15.40
N LYS A 91 15.21 -6.46 -14.51
CA LYS A 91 15.28 -7.92 -14.71
C LYS A 91 13.90 -8.56 -14.79
N LEU A 92 12.94 -8.10 -13.99
CA LEU A 92 11.55 -8.56 -14.03
C LEU A 92 10.78 -7.94 -15.22
N ARG A 93 11.37 -7.05 -16.00
CA ARG A 93 10.77 -6.35 -17.15
C ARG A 93 9.42 -5.72 -16.79
N LEU A 94 9.34 -5.12 -15.60
CA LEU A 94 8.11 -4.51 -15.13
C LEU A 94 7.74 -3.32 -16.02
N LYS A 95 6.45 -3.15 -16.24
CA LYS A 95 5.89 -1.93 -16.84
C LYS A 95 5.34 -0.97 -15.80
N TYR A 96 5.08 -1.51 -14.60
CA TYR A 96 4.58 -0.78 -13.45
C TYR A 96 5.25 -1.32 -12.19
N SER A 97 5.84 -0.45 -11.39
CA SER A 97 6.52 -0.82 -10.15
C SER A 97 5.86 -0.14 -8.96
N VAL A 98 5.56 -0.90 -7.92
CA VAL A 98 5.04 -0.37 -6.65
C VAL A 98 6.12 -0.48 -5.59
N ILE A 99 6.45 0.66 -5.00
CA ILE A 99 7.43 0.79 -3.93
C ILE A 99 6.69 1.21 -2.66
N THR A 100 6.92 0.49 -1.58
CA THR A 100 6.49 0.88 -0.23
C THR A 100 7.67 0.83 0.72
N SER A 101 7.45 1.17 1.97
CA SER A 101 8.47 1.07 3.02
C SER A 101 7.90 0.62 4.35
N VAL A 102 8.78 0.25 5.26
CA VAL A 102 8.51 0.35 6.70
C VAL A 102 8.47 1.83 7.10
N THR A 103 7.78 2.17 8.21
CA THR A 103 7.88 3.52 8.75
C THR A 103 9.21 3.70 9.47
N ARG A 104 9.82 4.87 9.28
CA ARG A 104 11.13 5.24 9.82
C ARG A 104 11.06 6.58 10.56
N ASP A 105 10.18 6.66 11.59
CA ASP A 105 10.08 7.85 12.47
C ASP A 105 11.40 8.14 13.22
N ASP A 106 12.35 7.21 13.19
CA ASP A 106 13.71 7.34 13.74
C ASP A 106 14.67 8.15 12.87
N LEU A 107 14.37 8.33 11.59
CA LEU A 107 15.19 9.12 10.66
C LEU A 107 14.73 10.58 10.63
N PRO A 108 15.66 11.53 10.50
CA PRO A 108 15.32 12.97 10.43
C PRO A 108 14.34 13.32 9.30
N ASP A 109 14.47 12.62 8.17
CA ASP A 109 13.64 12.79 6.97
C ASP A 109 12.56 11.70 6.82
N GLU A 110 12.38 10.86 7.84
CA GLU A 110 11.42 9.75 7.85
C GLU A 110 11.53 8.82 6.61
N GLY A 111 12.70 8.83 5.94
CA GLY A 111 13.01 8.04 4.76
C GLY A 111 12.62 8.69 3.43
N ALA A 112 12.22 9.95 3.41
CA ALA A 112 11.80 10.66 2.19
C ALA A 112 12.87 10.69 1.11
N ALA A 113 14.13 10.96 1.46
CA ALA A 113 15.25 10.96 0.51
C ALA A 113 15.47 9.59 -0.11
N HIS A 114 15.30 8.51 0.65
CA HIS A 114 15.46 7.15 0.16
C HIS A 114 14.37 6.77 -0.86
N PHE A 115 13.12 7.18 -0.63
CA PHE A 115 12.05 7.08 -1.64
C PHE A 115 12.44 7.84 -2.92
N ALA A 116 12.87 9.09 -2.78
CA ALA A 116 13.25 9.91 -3.93
C ALA A 116 14.42 9.31 -4.73
N HIS A 117 15.43 8.75 -4.06
CA HIS A 117 16.54 8.04 -4.71
C HIS A 117 16.05 6.80 -5.45
N THR A 118 15.18 5.99 -4.83
CA THR A 118 14.60 4.80 -5.45
C THR A 118 13.79 5.14 -6.72
N ILE A 119 12.94 6.17 -6.67
CA ILE A 119 12.19 6.63 -7.83
C ILE A 119 13.13 7.05 -8.96
N ARG A 120 14.15 7.87 -8.66
CA ARG A 120 15.12 8.35 -9.64
C ARG A 120 15.94 7.20 -10.24
N ALA A 121 16.40 6.25 -9.42
CA ALA A 121 17.15 5.08 -9.88
C ALA A 121 16.32 4.24 -10.86
N ILE A 122 15.05 3.97 -10.54
CA ILE A 122 14.14 3.24 -11.45
C ILE A 122 13.94 4.03 -12.75
N LYS A 123 13.60 5.32 -12.68
CA LYS A 123 13.34 6.14 -13.87
C LYS A 123 14.56 6.36 -14.76
N SER A 124 15.76 6.35 -14.16
CA SER A 124 17.03 6.43 -14.90
C SER A 124 17.34 5.13 -15.65
N LEU A 125 17.14 3.96 -15.02
CA LEU A 125 17.45 2.67 -15.64
C LEU A 125 16.31 2.17 -16.55
N CYS A 126 15.08 2.48 -16.20
CA CYS A 126 13.85 2.01 -16.86
C CYS A 126 12.88 3.19 -17.10
N PRO A 127 13.15 4.10 -18.03
CA PRO A 127 12.41 5.37 -18.21
C PRO A 127 10.93 5.19 -18.53
N ASP A 128 10.54 4.07 -19.15
CA ASP A 128 9.15 3.78 -19.53
C ASP A 128 8.32 3.18 -18.40
N VAL A 129 8.96 2.80 -17.27
CA VAL A 129 8.27 2.17 -16.14
C VAL A 129 7.51 3.21 -15.35
N LYS A 130 6.22 2.93 -15.10
CA LYS A 130 5.41 3.71 -14.18
C LYS A 130 5.75 3.35 -12.73
N VAL A 131 5.92 4.37 -11.89
CA VAL A 131 6.31 4.21 -10.49
C VAL A 131 5.20 4.70 -9.57
N GLU A 132 4.60 3.78 -8.80
CA GLU A 132 3.73 4.08 -7.68
C GLU A 132 4.53 4.00 -6.38
N VAL A 133 4.35 4.98 -5.50
CA VAL A 133 4.91 4.93 -4.16
C VAL A 133 3.79 4.90 -3.12
N LEU A 134 3.80 3.89 -2.25
CA LEU A 134 2.94 3.81 -1.07
C LEU A 134 3.75 4.27 0.15
N ILE A 135 3.53 5.52 0.56
CA ILE A 135 4.31 6.16 1.62
C ILE A 135 3.61 6.10 2.99
N PRO A 136 4.36 6.11 4.10
CA PRO A 136 3.82 6.44 5.41
C PRO A 136 3.30 7.88 5.44
N ASP A 137 2.68 8.30 6.56
CA ASP A 137 2.11 9.65 6.64
C ASP A 137 3.16 10.79 6.75
N MET A 138 4.43 10.45 6.99
CA MET A 138 5.53 11.42 7.14
C MET A 138 5.13 12.64 7.99
N HIS A 139 4.28 12.40 9.00
CA HIS A 139 3.64 13.40 9.85
C HIS A 139 2.94 14.55 9.08
N ALA A 140 2.61 14.34 7.79
CA ALA A 140 2.10 15.30 6.81
C ALA A 140 2.98 16.56 6.70
N LYS A 141 4.29 16.43 6.92
CA LYS A 141 5.23 17.54 6.80
C LYS A 141 5.46 17.88 5.32
N PRO A 142 5.12 19.10 4.87
CA PRO A 142 5.28 19.51 3.48
C PRO A 142 6.69 19.27 2.93
N GLU A 143 7.70 19.62 3.71
CA GLU A 143 9.11 19.48 3.34
C GLU A 143 9.54 18.03 3.05
N LEU A 144 8.95 17.05 3.75
CA LEU A 144 9.23 15.63 3.50
C LEU A 144 8.45 15.11 2.28
N LEU A 145 7.19 15.53 2.14
CA LEU A 145 6.38 15.19 0.99
C LEU A 145 6.97 15.77 -0.30
N ASP A 146 7.51 17.00 -0.25
CA ASP A 146 8.19 17.64 -1.39
C ASP A 146 9.41 16.85 -1.87
N ILE A 147 10.21 16.28 -0.95
CA ILE A 147 11.35 15.43 -1.31
C ILE A 147 10.89 14.26 -2.16
N VAL A 148 9.83 13.55 -1.74
CA VAL A 148 9.30 12.40 -2.48
C VAL A 148 8.66 12.83 -3.81
N LEU A 149 7.78 13.83 -3.77
CA LEU A 149 6.99 14.26 -4.92
C LEU A 149 7.83 14.95 -6.00
N SER A 150 8.92 15.64 -5.62
CA SER A 150 9.88 16.22 -6.57
C SER A 150 10.60 15.16 -7.41
N ALA A 151 10.68 13.91 -6.95
CA ALA A 151 11.19 12.79 -7.73
C ALA A 151 10.18 12.29 -8.80
N LYS A 152 8.98 12.88 -8.85
CA LYS A 152 7.93 12.66 -9.85
C LYS A 152 7.48 11.20 -9.96
N PRO A 153 7.00 10.57 -8.85
CA PRO A 153 6.28 9.31 -8.98
C PRO A 153 5.05 9.51 -9.88
N ASP A 154 4.64 8.46 -10.61
CA ASP A 154 3.43 8.51 -11.44
C ASP A 154 2.16 8.44 -10.58
N VAL A 155 2.22 7.75 -9.44
CA VAL A 155 1.13 7.68 -8.44
C VAL A 155 1.70 7.85 -7.04
N LEU A 156 1.08 8.74 -6.26
CA LEU A 156 1.26 8.78 -4.81
C LEU A 156 0.10 8.03 -4.14
N ASN A 157 0.44 6.98 -3.40
CA ASN A 157 -0.47 6.20 -2.61
C ASN A 157 -0.18 6.42 -1.11
N HIS A 158 -1.21 6.71 -0.32
CA HIS A 158 -1.17 6.71 1.12
C HIS A 158 -2.47 6.12 1.67
N ASN A 159 -2.38 5.00 2.38
CA ASN A 159 -3.56 4.29 2.87
C ASN A 159 -4.20 4.97 4.08
N MET A 160 -5.53 5.08 4.06
CA MET A 160 -6.35 5.40 5.24
C MET A 160 -6.45 4.21 6.19
N GLU A 161 -6.39 2.99 5.68
CA GLU A 161 -6.49 1.69 6.35
C GLU A 161 -7.86 1.41 6.96
N THR A 162 -8.49 2.37 7.65
CA THR A 162 -9.79 2.21 8.32
C THR A 162 -10.52 3.54 8.50
N VAL A 163 -11.76 3.49 8.99
CA VAL A 163 -12.61 4.66 9.29
C VAL A 163 -12.13 5.44 10.52
N GLU A 164 -12.53 6.72 10.63
CA GLU A 164 -12.06 7.67 11.66
C GLU A 164 -12.18 7.11 13.10
N ARG A 165 -13.35 6.54 13.45
CA ARG A 165 -13.61 5.98 14.79
C ARG A 165 -12.62 4.87 15.19
N LEU A 166 -12.15 4.07 14.23
CA LEU A 166 -11.27 2.93 14.49
C LEU A 166 -9.77 3.29 14.46
N TYR A 167 -9.41 4.53 14.12
CA TYR A 167 -8.01 4.93 13.97
C TYR A 167 -7.17 4.67 15.22
N ALA A 168 -7.68 5.07 16.39
CA ALA A 168 -6.95 4.89 17.66
C ALA A 168 -6.64 3.42 17.98
N THR A 169 -7.48 2.49 17.53
CA THR A 169 -7.31 1.05 17.76
C THR A 169 -6.48 0.39 16.65
N VAL A 170 -6.69 0.79 15.39
CA VAL A 170 -6.08 0.13 14.22
C VAL A 170 -4.75 0.76 13.85
N ARG A 171 -4.61 2.08 14.00
CA ARG A 171 -3.41 2.87 13.66
C ARG A 171 -3.05 3.85 14.78
N PRO A 172 -2.68 3.40 15.98
CA PRO A 172 -2.56 4.26 17.17
C PRO A 172 -1.54 5.39 17.02
N GLN A 173 -0.53 5.24 16.16
CA GLN A 173 0.52 6.25 15.93
C GLN A 173 0.22 7.16 14.73
N ALA A 174 -0.82 6.87 13.94
CA ALA A 174 -1.30 7.71 12.85
C ALA A 174 -2.51 8.55 13.29
N LYS A 175 -2.91 9.50 12.46
CA LYS A 175 -4.10 10.34 12.67
C LYS A 175 -4.92 10.40 11.39
N TYR A 176 -6.25 10.24 11.50
CA TYR A 176 -7.16 10.23 10.35
C TYR A 176 -7.02 11.48 9.49
N ARG A 177 -7.12 12.67 10.10
CA ARG A 177 -6.99 13.95 9.40
C ARG A 177 -5.62 14.12 8.75
N ARG A 178 -4.56 13.72 9.44
CA ARG A 178 -3.19 13.75 8.90
C ARG A 178 -3.04 12.89 7.64
N SER A 179 -3.67 11.73 7.59
CA SER A 179 -3.67 10.88 6.39
C SER A 179 -4.41 11.55 5.21
N LEU A 180 -5.51 12.25 5.47
CA LEU A 180 -6.19 13.06 4.45
C LEU A 180 -5.33 14.23 3.98
N ASP A 181 -4.58 14.86 4.88
CA ASP A 181 -3.71 15.99 4.54
C ASP A 181 -2.56 15.59 3.62
N VAL A 182 -2.01 14.37 3.77
CA VAL A 182 -1.01 13.81 2.82
C VAL A 182 -1.59 13.75 1.40
N LEU A 183 -2.80 13.18 1.24
CA LEU A 183 -3.45 13.06 -0.07
C LEU A 183 -3.77 14.43 -0.67
N ARG A 184 -4.34 15.32 0.14
CA ARG A 184 -4.68 16.70 -0.26
C ARG A 184 -3.45 17.48 -0.71
N TYR A 185 -2.35 17.38 0.05
CA TYR A 185 -1.10 18.06 -0.28
C TYR A 185 -0.56 17.58 -1.63
N ALA A 186 -0.46 16.27 -1.82
CA ALA A 186 0.03 15.69 -3.06
C ALA A 186 -0.81 16.12 -4.28
N LYS A 187 -2.13 16.08 -4.14
CA LYS A 187 -3.05 16.47 -5.21
C LYS A 187 -2.97 17.94 -5.55
N LYS A 188 -3.02 18.81 -4.52
CA LYS A 188 -3.07 20.27 -4.69
C LYS A 188 -1.75 20.84 -5.20
N THR A 189 -0.61 20.32 -4.69
CA THR A 189 0.71 20.92 -4.96
C THR A 189 1.36 20.36 -6.21
N TYR A 190 1.17 19.07 -6.49
CA TYR A 190 1.87 18.39 -7.58
C TYR A 190 0.93 17.85 -8.68
N ALA A 191 -0.39 18.02 -8.53
CA ALA A 191 -1.40 17.44 -9.44
C ALA A 191 -1.20 15.94 -9.70
N SER A 192 -0.58 15.23 -8.77
CA SER A 192 -0.29 13.80 -8.86
C SER A 192 -1.57 12.97 -8.97
N VAL A 193 -1.51 11.83 -9.64
CA VAL A 193 -2.52 10.80 -9.45
C VAL A 193 -2.39 10.29 -8.00
N THR A 194 -3.45 10.41 -7.23
CA THR A 194 -3.46 10.03 -5.82
C THR A 194 -4.33 8.81 -5.59
N LYS A 195 -3.87 7.96 -4.69
CA LYS A 195 -4.50 6.68 -4.39
C LYS A 195 -4.54 6.44 -2.89
N THR A 196 -5.59 5.79 -2.44
CA THR A 196 -5.69 5.33 -1.06
C THR A 196 -6.33 3.94 -0.98
N GLY A 197 -6.23 3.32 0.19
CA GLY A 197 -6.84 2.03 0.45
C GLY A 197 -7.34 1.90 1.89
N ILE A 198 -8.38 1.11 2.04
CA ILE A 198 -8.91 0.69 3.34
C ILE A 198 -9.09 -0.82 3.41
N MET A 199 -9.11 -1.32 4.62
CA MET A 199 -9.55 -2.66 4.94
C MET A 199 -10.91 -2.60 5.62
N VAL A 200 -11.80 -3.54 5.27
CA VAL A 200 -13.09 -3.72 5.95
C VAL A 200 -13.13 -5.05 6.71
N GLY A 201 -14.02 -5.14 7.70
CA GLY A 201 -14.12 -6.27 8.63
C GLY A 201 -13.37 -6.05 9.94
N LEU A 202 -13.09 -4.79 10.28
CA LEU A 202 -12.49 -4.35 11.55
C LEU A 202 -13.53 -3.83 12.56
N GLY A 203 -14.84 -3.78 12.16
CA GLY A 203 -15.95 -3.31 12.98
C GLY A 203 -16.49 -1.94 12.58
N GLU A 204 -16.12 -1.45 11.41
CA GLU A 204 -16.73 -0.28 10.76
C GLU A 204 -18.17 -0.56 10.35
N THR A 205 -18.99 0.48 10.27
CA THR A 205 -20.31 0.42 9.65
C THR A 205 -20.26 0.85 8.19
N GLU A 206 -21.28 0.50 7.41
CA GLU A 206 -21.39 0.92 6.02
C GLU A 206 -21.38 2.45 5.89
N ASP A 207 -22.12 3.16 6.73
CA ASP A 207 -22.20 4.62 6.72
C ASP A 207 -20.84 5.26 7.00
N GLU A 208 -20.03 4.66 7.90
CA GLU A 208 -18.68 5.13 8.17
C GLU A 208 -17.77 4.96 6.95
N VAL A 209 -17.91 3.87 6.19
CA VAL A 209 -17.18 3.66 4.93
C VAL A 209 -17.60 4.70 3.89
N PHE A 210 -18.89 4.98 3.77
CA PHE A 210 -19.39 6.01 2.84
C PHE A 210 -18.93 7.40 3.23
N LYS A 211 -18.92 7.73 4.53
CA LYS A 211 -18.35 8.98 5.04
C LYS A 211 -16.87 9.09 4.73
N LEU A 212 -16.09 8.03 4.92
CA LEU A 212 -14.67 8.01 4.56
C LEU A 212 -14.48 8.27 3.06
N MET A 213 -15.32 7.70 2.20
CA MET A 213 -15.28 7.97 0.76
C MET A 213 -15.44 9.47 0.47
N ASP A 214 -16.38 10.15 1.14
CA ASP A 214 -16.61 11.59 1.00
C ASP A 214 -15.39 12.37 1.48
N ASP A 215 -14.87 12.07 2.68
CA ASP A 215 -13.68 12.73 3.25
C ASP A 215 -12.45 12.57 2.33
N VAL A 216 -12.31 11.41 1.67
CA VAL A 216 -11.22 11.13 0.73
C VAL A 216 -11.41 11.89 -0.58
N LEU A 217 -12.63 11.93 -1.13
CA LEU A 217 -12.95 12.71 -2.33
C LEU A 217 -12.71 14.21 -2.14
N ASP A 218 -12.98 14.73 -0.96
CA ASP A 218 -12.70 16.13 -0.60
C ASP A 218 -11.19 16.48 -0.64
N THR A 219 -10.32 15.48 -0.63
CA THR A 219 -8.87 15.67 -0.88
C THR A 219 -8.52 15.76 -2.36
N GLY A 220 -9.44 15.39 -3.24
CA GLY A 220 -9.23 15.22 -4.68
C GLY A 220 -8.63 13.87 -5.06
N CYS A 221 -8.68 12.87 -4.18
CA CYS A 221 -8.10 11.55 -4.42
C CYS A 221 -8.80 10.82 -5.57
N ASP A 222 -8.02 10.23 -6.48
CA ASP A 222 -8.49 9.64 -7.72
C ASP A 222 -8.91 8.16 -7.57
N ILE A 223 -8.16 7.38 -6.79
CA ILE A 223 -8.27 5.91 -6.76
C ILE A 223 -8.49 5.43 -5.33
N LEU A 224 -9.49 4.57 -5.16
CA LEU A 224 -9.78 3.90 -3.87
C LEU A 224 -9.67 2.39 -4.01
N THR A 225 -9.01 1.74 -3.04
CA THR A 225 -8.98 0.28 -2.92
C THR A 225 -9.62 -0.17 -1.63
N ILE A 226 -10.48 -1.21 -1.68
CA ILE A 226 -11.18 -1.76 -0.52
C ILE A 226 -10.98 -3.27 -0.50
N GLY A 227 -10.36 -3.79 0.57
CA GLY A 227 -10.11 -5.21 0.74
C GLY A 227 -10.56 -5.74 2.11
N GLN A 228 -10.73 -7.05 2.23
CA GLN A 228 -11.03 -7.66 3.53
C GLN A 228 -9.80 -7.67 4.43
N TYR A 229 -9.94 -7.23 5.66
CA TYR A 229 -8.94 -7.48 6.69
C TYR A 229 -8.82 -9.00 6.95
N LEU A 230 -7.62 -9.51 6.84
CA LEU A 230 -7.30 -10.90 7.17
C LEU A 230 -6.27 -10.90 8.30
N ARG A 231 -6.68 -11.40 9.45
CA ARG A 231 -5.85 -11.48 10.64
C ARG A 231 -4.59 -12.31 10.38
N PRO A 232 -3.37 -11.75 10.47
CA PRO A 232 -2.15 -12.49 10.16
C PRO A 232 -1.84 -13.60 11.19
N THR A 233 -1.91 -13.28 12.47
CA THR A 233 -1.65 -14.22 13.59
C THR A 233 -2.63 -13.96 14.75
N PRO A 234 -2.74 -14.87 15.72
CA PRO A 234 -3.60 -14.67 16.92
C PRO A 234 -3.27 -13.43 17.75
N ASN A 235 -2.08 -12.84 17.59
CA ASN A 235 -1.65 -11.65 18.33
C ASN A 235 -2.14 -10.33 17.71
N HIS A 236 -2.70 -10.36 16.49
CA HIS A 236 -3.23 -9.20 15.79
C HIS A 236 -4.72 -8.96 16.15
N ILE A 237 -5.27 -7.83 15.72
CA ILE A 237 -6.69 -7.50 15.89
C ILE A 237 -7.55 -8.65 15.34
N ALA A 238 -8.57 -9.02 16.08
CA ALA A 238 -9.53 -10.03 15.64
C ALA A 238 -10.33 -9.49 14.43
N VAL A 239 -10.64 -10.36 13.48
CA VAL A 239 -11.64 -10.03 12.44
C VAL A 239 -13.00 -9.87 13.12
N ALA A 240 -13.61 -8.70 12.95
CA ALA A 240 -14.96 -8.44 13.47
C ALA A 240 -16.00 -9.11 12.55
N GLU A 241 -15.77 -9.05 11.24
CA GLU A 241 -16.68 -9.62 10.25
C GLU A 241 -15.91 -10.05 8.99
N TYR A 242 -16.34 -11.15 8.39
CA TYR A 242 -15.99 -11.50 7.00
C TYR A 242 -17.08 -10.94 6.09
N VAL A 243 -16.80 -9.76 5.54
CA VAL A 243 -17.74 -8.99 4.71
C VAL A 243 -18.10 -9.76 3.44
N HIS A 244 -19.39 -9.87 3.13
CA HIS A 244 -19.85 -10.61 1.97
C HIS A 244 -19.41 -9.95 0.65
N PRO A 245 -19.10 -10.72 -0.42
CA PRO A 245 -18.70 -10.17 -1.72
C PRO A 245 -19.67 -9.13 -2.30
N ASP A 246 -20.97 -9.26 -2.07
CA ASP A 246 -21.97 -8.28 -2.55
C ASP A 246 -21.76 -6.89 -1.91
N GLN A 247 -21.31 -6.84 -0.65
CA GLN A 247 -21.01 -5.57 -0.01
C GLN A 247 -19.81 -4.88 -0.66
N PHE A 248 -18.78 -5.63 -1.08
CA PHE A 248 -17.67 -5.08 -1.87
C PHE A 248 -18.14 -4.51 -3.20
N LYS A 249 -19.10 -5.20 -3.87
CA LYS A 249 -19.72 -4.70 -5.09
C LYS A 249 -20.45 -3.38 -4.84
N LYS A 250 -21.24 -3.30 -3.77
CA LYS A 250 -21.93 -2.07 -3.35
C LYS A 250 -20.94 -0.94 -3.07
N TYR A 251 -19.84 -1.20 -2.35
CA TYR A 251 -18.79 -0.21 -2.11
C TYR A 251 -18.17 0.31 -3.42
N LYS A 252 -17.90 -0.60 -4.39
CA LYS A 252 -17.40 -0.20 -5.70
C LYS A 252 -18.37 0.72 -6.43
N GLU A 253 -19.62 0.30 -6.55
CA GLU A 253 -20.68 1.05 -7.25
C GLU A 253 -20.89 2.43 -6.61
N THR A 254 -21.01 2.48 -5.28
CA THR A 254 -21.17 3.74 -4.54
C THR A 254 -19.97 4.65 -4.71
N GLY A 255 -18.74 4.13 -4.60
CA GLY A 255 -17.55 4.94 -4.79
C GLY A 255 -17.42 5.53 -6.19
N MET A 256 -17.76 4.75 -7.24
CA MET A 256 -17.81 5.25 -8.61
C MET A 256 -18.89 6.33 -8.78
N GLN A 257 -20.08 6.14 -8.20
CA GLN A 257 -21.17 7.12 -8.24
C GLN A 257 -20.80 8.42 -7.49
N LYS A 258 -20.04 8.34 -6.42
CA LYS A 258 -19.55 9.49 -5.65
C LYS A 258 -18.49 10.31 -6.41
N GLY A 259 -17.81 9.72 -7.41
CA GLY A 259 -16.88 10.45 -8.28
C GLY A 259 -15.43 9.99 -8.24
N PHE A 260 -15.09 8.90 -7.58
CA PHE A 260 -13.76 8.30 -7.78
C PHE A 260 -13.54 7.92 -9.24
N ARG A 261 -12.35 8.15 -9.76
CA ARG A 261 -11.99 7.72 -11.12
C ARG A 261 -11.91 6.21 -11.24
N TYR A 262 -11.48 5.55 -10.19
CA TYR A 262 -11.42 4.10 -10.13
C TYR A 262 -11.60 3.59 -8.70
N VAL A 263 -12.42 2.54 -8.54
CA VAL A 263 -12.58 1.83 -7.26
C VAL A 263 -12.33 0.35 -7.48
N ALA A 264 -11.28 -0.19 -6.85
CA ALA A 264 -11.08 -1.62 -6.74
C ALA A 264 -11.64 -2.09 -5.38
N SER A 265 -12.65 -2.96 -5.40
CA SER A 265 -13.28 -3.45 -4.17
C SER A 265 -13.63 -4.93 -4.31
N ALA A 266 -12.94 -5.77 -3.55
CA ALA A 266 -13.18 -7.21 -3.47
C ALA A 266 -12.41 -7.80 -2.26
N PRO A 267 -12.78 -8.99 -1.76
CA PRO A 267 -12.16 -9.57 -0.56
C PRO A 267 -10.63 -9.69 -0.62
N PHE A 268 -10.05 -9.96 -1.78
CA PHE A 268 -8.61 -10.12 -1.96
C PHE A 268 -7.90 -8.86 -2.49
N VAL A 269 -8.61 -7.75 -2.71
CA VAL A 269 -7.98 -6.49 -3.08
C VAL A 269 -7.00 -6.05 -1.99
N ARG A 270 -5.87 -5.56 -2.43
CA ARG A 270 -4.82 -4.91 -1.63
C ARG A 270 -4.39 -3.65 -2.37
N SER A 271 -3.80 -2.68 -1.67
CA SER A 271 -3.39 -1.40 -2.28
C SER A 271 -2.58 -1.57 -3.56
N SER A 272 -1.71 -2.57 -3.63
CA SER A 272 -0.85 -2.82 -4.79
C SER A 272 -1.38 -3.90 -5.73
N TYR A 273 -2.53 -4.52 -5.45
CA TYR A 273 -3.07 -5.59 -6.28
C TYR A 273 -3.64 -5.01 -7.58
N ASN A 274 -3.18 -5.51 -8.73
CA ASN A 274 -3.52 -5.00 -10.06
C ASN A 274 -3.34 -3.46 -10.20
N ALA A 275 -2.29 -2.90 -9.56
CA ALA A 275 -2.07 -1.46 -9.51
C ALA A 275 -1.90 -0.82 -10.91
N ALA A 276 -1.31 -1.53 -11.88
CA ALA A 276 -1.19 -1.07 -13.25
C ALA A 276 -2.57 -0.84 -13.92
N GLU A 277 -3.53 -1.75 -13.70
CA GLU A 277 -4.89 -1.61 -14.21
C GLU A 277 -5.59 -0.40 -13.57
N ALA A 278 -5.47 -0.26 -12.24
CA ALA A 278 -6.03 0.87 -11.51
C ALA A 278 -5.47 2.22 -12.02
N PHE A 279 -4.17 2.27 -12.35
CA PHE A 279 -3.54 3.46 -12.92
C PHE A 279 -4.10 3.77 -14.31
N LEU A 280 -4.18 2.78 -15.20
CA LEU A 280 -4.68 2.99 -16.58
C LEU A 280 -6.13 3.47 -16.57
N CYS A 281 -6.99 2.88 -15.74
CA CYS A 281 -8.39 3.30 -15.60
C CYS A 281 -8.54 4.64 -14.86
N GLY A 282 -7.64 4.95 -13.94
CA GLY A 282 -7.64 6.20 -13.17
C GLY A 282 -6.94 7.39 -13.87
N SER A 283 -6.29 7.17 -15.00
CA SER A 283 -5.55 8.20 -15.75
C SER A 283 -6.30 8.72 -16.97
N LEU A 284 -7.45 8.13 -17.31
CA LEU A 284 -8.36 8.57 -18.37
C LEU A 284 -9.39 9.55 -17.81
#